data_ae548966b4d5a596410b2af1a3a91926
#
_entry.id   ae548966b4d5a596410b2af1a3a91926
#
_cell.length_a   1.000
_cell.length_b   1.000
_cell.length_c   1.000
_cell.angle_alpha   90.00
_cell.angle_beta   90.00
_cell.angle_gamma   90.00
#
_symmetry.space_group_name_H-M   'P 1'
#
loop_
_entity.id
_entity.type
_entity.pdbx_description
1 polymer ?
#
loop_
_entity_poly.entity_id
_entity_poly.type
_entity_poly.pdbx_seq_one_letter_code
_entity_poly.pdbx_strand_id
1 'polypeptide(L)'
;MRVPAEVELVRPLNCMLTGLAVLIGVFIIGESAGVSWTSYVFARAALAFAAAVLITGAGNAVNDYFDRNIDKVNCPKRPIPSGRVEPSTALNVSQAMFALGILLVIPINWECVIIAAVNSFILVAYAARLKRIGIAGNIAIGYLVGSAFIFGGLVIGKLQVASILAAMAALATVGRELIKDIEDMKGDHANKIVTIPLRYGTRKAAALATVFIAAAIVMAPLPRILNIFGPVYMWVATVSIVIFIAAAALILGAQDKATAAKASLACKVAMGIGLLAFLVATVA
;
A
#
# COMPACT_ATOMS: atom_id res chain seq x y z
N MET A 1 -11.17 28.61 -4.95
CA MET A 1 -11.49 27.92 -6.22
C MET A 1 -11.95 26.52 -5.88
N ARG A 2 -13.09 26.05 -6.42
CA ARG A 2 -13.48 24.63 -6.25
C ARG A 2 -12.61 23.78 -7.19
N VAL A 3 -12.02 22.71 -6.66
CA VAL A 3 -11.27 21.74 -7.45
C VAL A 3 -12.20 21.12 -8.51
N PRO A 4 -11.79 21.00 -9.80
CA PRO A 4 -12.58 20.28 -10.80
C PRO A 4 -12.95 18.88 -10.33
N ALA A 5 -14.15 18.42 -10.68
CA ALA A 5 -14.66 17.14 -10.17
C ALA A 5 -13.82 15.94 -10.64
N GLU A 6 -13.24 16.02 -11.82
CA GLU A 6 -12.32 15.02 -12.39
C GLU A 6 -11.02 14.93 -11.59
N VAL A 7 -10.52 16.07 -11.09
CA VAL A 7 -9.34 16.11 -10.22
C VAL A 7 -9.66 15.55 -8.83
N GLU A 8 -10.87 15.85 -8.29
CA GLU A 8 -11.33 15.26 -7.04
C GLU A 8 -11.42 13.72 -7.12
N LEU A 9 -11.88 13.21 -8.28
CA LEU A 9 -12.00 11.79 -8.56
C LEU A 9 -10.69 11.01 -8.40
N VAL A 10 -9.58 11.56 -8.90
CA VAL A 10 -8.28 10.88 -8.85
C VAL A 10 -7.59 11.00 -7.49
N ARG A 11 -8.07 11.86 -6.58
CA ARG A 11 -7.51 12.09 -5.23
C ARG A 11 -6.02 12.45 -5.28
N PRO A 12 -5.64 13.66 -5.74
CA PRO A 12 -4.25 14.04 -6.03
C PRO A 12 -3.29 13.82 -4.86
N LEU A 13 -3.71 14.14 -3.63
CA LEU A 13 -2.87 13.95 -2.45
C LEU A 13 -2.48 12.47 -2.26
N ASN A 14 -3.42 11.55 -2.44
CA ASN A 14 -3.17 10.12 -2.34
C ASN A 14 -2.18 9.65 -3.44
N CYS A 15 -2.36 10.16 -4.67
CA CYS A 15 -1.46 9.87 -5.79
C CYS A 15 -0.03 10.37 -5.51
N MET A 16 0.12 11.60 -5.03
CA MET A 16 1.41 12.18 -4.68
C MET A 16 2.10 11.38 -3.57
N LEU A 17 1.37 10.96 -2.54
CA LEU A 17 1.93 10.12 -1.46
C LEU A 17 2.43 8.77 -1.99
N THR A 18 1.71 8.14 -2.92
CA THR A 18 2.19 6.89 -3.55
C THR A 18 3.42 7.12 -4.40
N GLY A 19 3.45 8.18 -5.21
CA GLY A 19 4.64 8.54 -5.99
C GLY A 19 5.85 8.80 -5.09
N LEU A 20 5.67 9.55 -4.00
CA LEU A 20 6.73 9.78 -3.00
C LEU A 20 7.19 8.48 -2.34
N ALA A 21 6.29 7.54 -2.05
CA ALA A 21 6.67 6.24 -1.51
C ALA A 21 7.57 5.45 -2.47
N VAL A 22 7.30 5.52 -3.78
CA VAL A 22 8.18 4.93 -4.80
C VAL A 22 9.55 5.62 -4.81
N LEU A 23 9.62 6.96 -4.79
CA LEU A 23 10.89 7.69 -4.73
C LEU A 23 11.70 7.36 -3.46
N ILE A 24 11.03 7.28 -2.32
CA ILE A 24 11.65 6.85 -1.05
C ILE A 24 12.22 5.44 -1.20
N GLY A 25 11.47 4.53 -1.82
CA GLY A 25 11.94 3.17 -2.12
C GLY A 25 13.17 3.16 -3.04
N VAL A 26 13.16 3.94 -4.13
CA VAL A 26 14.30 4.12 -5.03
C VAL A 26 15.52 4.63 -4.26
N PHE A 27 15.35 5.66 -3.43
CA PHE A 27 16.43 6.26 -2.64
C PHE A 27 17.02 5.26 -1.62
N ILE A 28 16.18 4.65 -0.79
CA ILE A 28 16.61 3.68 0.23
C ILE A 28 17.41 2.54 -0.40
N ILE A 29 16.89 1.96 -1.48
CA ILE A 29 17.50 0.81 -2.14
C ILE A 29 18.77 1.26 -2.87
N GLY A 30 18.77 2.45 -3.49
CA GLY A 30 19.91 3.00 -4.21
C GLY A 30 21.10 3.27 -3.28
N GLU A 31 20.88 3.95 -2.17
CA GLU A 31 21.92 4.21 -1.16
C GLU A 31 22.46 2.91 -0.56
N SER A 32 21.57 2.02 -0.10
CA SER A 32 21.99 0.75 0.50
C SER A 32 22.78 -0.16 -0.45
N ALA A 33 22.62 0.02 -1.76
CA ALA A 33 23.32 -0.75 -2.80
C ALA A 33 24.48 0.02 -3.46
N GLY A 34 24.85 1.20 -2.95
CA GLY A 34 25.95 2.02 -3.47
C GLY A 34 25.75 2.49 -4.91
N VAL A 35 24.51 2.84 -5.28
CA VAL A 35 24.19 3.30 -6.64
C VAL A 35 24.69 4.72 -6.84
N SER A 36 25.43 4.96 -7.93
CA SER A 36 25.83 6.32 -8.33
C SER A 36 24.63 7.10 -8.87
N TRP A 37 24.33 8.26 -8.26
CA TRP A 37 23.21 9.13 -8.64
C TRP A 37 23.55 9.96 -9.87
N THR A 38 23.28 9.42 -11.04
CA THR A 38 23.46 10.10 -12.34
C THR A 38 22.15 10.74 -12.80
N SER A 39 22.24 11.66 -13.78
CA SER A 39 21.05 12.23 -14.43
C SER A 39 20.13 11.16 -15.02
N TYR A 40 20.71 10.05 -15.47
CA TYR A 40 19.97 8.89 -15.97
C TYR A 40 19.13 8.21 -14.87
N VAL A 41 19.69 8.00 -13.68
CA VAL A 41 18.96 7.42 -12.54
C VAL A 41 17.84 8.36 -12.08
N PHE A 42 18.10 9.67 -12.01
CA PHE A 42 17.06 10.65 -11.67
C PHE A 42 15.93 10.69 -12.70
N ALA A 43 16.24 10.59 -13.99
CA ALA A 43 15.20 10.54 -15.03
C ALA A 43 14.31 9.33 -14.89
N ARG A 44 14.88 8.12 -14.63
CA ARG A 44 14.13 6.90 -14.39
C ARG A 44 13.25 6.99 -13.13
N ALA A 45 13.80 7.56 -12.05
CA ALA A 45 13.05 7.79 -10.82
C ALA A 45 11.87 8.74 -11.03
N ALA A 46 12.04 9.82 -11.81
CA ALA A 46 10.97 10.74 -12.15
C ALA A 46 9.87 10.08 -12.98
N LEU A 47 10.24 9.26 -13.97
CA LEU A 47 9.27 8.47 -14.74
C LEU A 47 8.50 7.49 -13.86
N ALA A 48 9.19 6.81 -12.94
CA ALA A 48 8.56 5.90 -11.99
C ALA A 48 7.59 6.62 -11.05
N PHE A 49 7.97 7.80 -10.53
CA PHE A 49 7.09 8.66 -9.75
C PHE A 49 5.82 9.02 -10.51
N ALA A 50 5.97 9.53 -11.74
CA ALA A 50 4.84 9.93 -12.57
C ALA A 50 3.92 8.75 -12.90
N ALA A 51 4.50 7.58 -13.21
CA ALA A 51 3.74 6.35 -13.44
C ALA A 51 2.96 5.91 -12.19
N ALA A 52 3.58 5.95 -11.01
CA ALA A 52 2.90 5.60 -9.75
C ALA A 52 1.74 6.56 -9.45
N VAL A 53 1.92 7.86 -9.68
CA VAL A 53 0.87 8.88 -9.55
C VAL A 53 -0.31 8.56 -10.48
N LEU A 54 -0.04 8.28 -11.76
CA LEU A 54 -1.07 7.98 -12.75
C LEU A 54 -1.79 6.68 -12.44
N ILE A 55 -1.07 5.60 -12.15
CA ILE A 55 -1.66 4.28 -11.84
C ILE A 55 -2.52 4.36 -10.56
N THR A 56 -2.08 5.10 -9.55
CA THR A 56 -2.87 5.30 -8.32
C THR A 56 -4.12 6.13 -8.60
N GLY A 57 -4.03 7.19 -9.38
CA GLY A 57 -5.18 8.00 -9.80
C GLY A 57 -6.19 7.20 -10.61
N ALA A 58 -5.72 6.37 -11.54
CA ALA A 58 -6.54 5.43 -12.29
C ALA A 58 -7.26 4.45 -11.34
N GLY A 59 -6.54 3.90 -10.35
CA GLY A 59 -7.10 3.03 -9.32
C GLY A 59 -8.19 3.71 -8.49
N ASN A 60 -8.01 4.96 -8.11
CA ASN A 60 -9.02 5.74 -7.40
C ASN A 60 -10.28 5.96 -8.26
N ALA A 61 -10.10 6.35 -9.52
CA ALA A 61 -11.21 6.60 -10.45
C ALA A 61 -12.00 5.32 -10.74
N VAL A 62 -11.33 4.20 -11.01
CA VAL A 62 -12.01 2.92 -11.25
C VAL A 62 -12.69 2.38 -10.00
N ASN A 63 -12.12 2.64 -8.82
CA ASN A 63 -12.78 2.27 -7.56
C ASN A 63 -14.10 3.02 -7.36
N ASP A 64 -14.11 4.34 -7.59
CA ASP A 64 -15.33 5.14 -7.49
C ASP A 64 -16.38 4.73 -8.56
N TYR A 65 -15.94 4.29 -9.76
CA TYR A 65 -16.83 3.71 -10.77
C TYR A 65 -17.52 2.45 -10.27
N PHE A 66 -16.81 1.49 -9.69
CA PHE A 66 -17.40 0.25 -9.16
C PHE A 66 -18.23 0.49 -7.90
N ASP A 67 -17.87 1.47 -7.08
CA ASP A 67 -18.57 1.80 -5.84
C ASP A 67 -19.76 2.76 -6.03
N ARG A 68 -20.05 3.25 -7.23
CA ARG A 68 -21.04 4.30 -7.51
C ARG A 68 -22.40 4.09 -6.86
N ASN A 69 -22.89 2.84 -6.76
CA ASN A 69 -24.17 2.54 -6.14
C ASN A 69 -24.11 2.55 -4.60
N ILE A 70 -23.02 2.07 -4.02
CA ILE A 70 -22.77 2.07 -2.58
C ILE A 70 -22.52 3.52 -2.11
N ASP A 71 -21.77 4.27 -2.88
CA ASP A 71 -21.42 5.66 -2.57
C ASP A 71 -22.61 6.62 -2.63
N LYS A 72 -23.69 6.30 -3.35
CA LYS A 72 -24.93 7.08 -3.27
C LYS A 72 -25.48 7.17 -1.85
N VAL A 73 -25.24 6.13 -1.05
CA VAL A 73 -25.70 6.08 0.35
C VAL A 73 -24.59 6.56 1.30
N ASN A 74 -23.38 6.06 1.13
CA ASN A 74 -22.30 6.29 2.09
C ASN A 74 -21.56 7.61 1.89
N CYS A 75 -21.39 8.04 0.63
CA CYS A 75 -20.60 9.20 0.25
C CYS A 75 -21.29 10.02 -0.86
N PRO A 76 -22.51 10.55 -0.65
CA PRO A 76 -23.33 11.18 -1.71
C PRO A 76 -22.68 12.42 -2.34
N LYS A 77 -21.67 13.01 -1.67
CA LYS A 77 -20.95 14.19 -2.16
C LYS A 77 -19.80 13.87 -3.12
N ARG A 78 -19.43 12.58 -3.29
CA ARG A 78 -18.39 12.20 -4.27
C ARG A 78 -18.79 12.57 -5.70
N PRO A 79 -17.81 12.72 -6.62
CA PRO A 79 -18.05 13.20 -7.99
C PRO A 79 -19.13 12.42 -8.74
N ILE A 80 -19.09 11.08 -8.73
CA ILE A 80 -20.06 10.24 -9.46
C ILE A 80 -21.43 10.23 -8.80
N PRO A 81 -21.60 9.94 -7.48
CA PRO A 81 -22.90 9.96 -6.82
C PRO A 81 -23.63 11.31 -6.88
N SER A 82 -22.87 12.41 -6.85
CA SER A 82 -23.43 13.78 -6.93
C SER A 82 -23.82 14.22 -8.34
N GLY A 83 -23.56 13.39 -9.37
CA GLY A 83 -23.82 13.73 -10.78
C GLY A 83 -22.83 14.72 -11.39
N ARG A 84 -21.74 15.10 -10.69
CA ARG A 84 -20.71 16.02 -11.21
C ARG A 84 -19.79 15.38 -12.24
N VAL A 85 -19.65 14.06 -12.21
CA VAL A 85 -18.90 13.26 -13.19
C VAL A 85 -19.74 12.07 -13.59
N GLU A 86 -19.85 11.82 -14.89
CA GLU A 86 -20.52 10.63 -15.40
C GLU A 86 -19.68 9.37 -15.14
N PRO A 87 -20.31 8.21 -14.86
CA PRO A 87 -19.58 6.95 -14.67
C PRO A 87 -18.69 6.56 -15.87
N SER A 88 -19.16 6.83 -17.10
CA SER A 88 -18.39 6.63 -18.34
C SER A 88 -17.12 7.46 -18.38
N THR A 89 -17.19 8.72 -17.99
CA THR A 89 -16.03 9.63 -17.90
C THR A 89 -15.00 9.10 -16.88
N ALA A 90 -15.45 8.66 -15.70
CA ALA A 90 -14.57 8.07 -14.69
C ALA A 90 -13.83 6.83 -15.20
N LEU A 91 -14.54 5.95 -15.94
CA LEU A 91 -13.94 4.77 -16.54
C LEU A 91 -12.92 5.15 -17.62
N ASN A 92 -13.24 6.08 -18.51
CA ASN A 92 -12.36 6.54 -19.58
C ASN A 92 -11.09 7.21 -19.01
N VAL A 93 -11.22 8.06 -17.99
CA VAL A 93 -10.10 8.68 -17.27
C VAL A 93 -9.20 7.61 -16.66
N SER A 94 -9.79 6.62 -16.00
CA SER A 94 -9.05 5.51 -15.40
C SER A 94 -8.24 4.73 -16.47
N GLN A 95 -8.87 4.36 -17.58
CA GLN A 95 -8.22 3.62 -18.66
C GLN A 95 -7.07 4.41 -19.28
N ALA A 96 -7.29 5.70 -19.57
CA ALA A 96 -6.26 6.58 -20.10
C ALA A 96 -5.06 6.72 -19.14
N MET A 97 -5.33 6.89 -17.85
CA MET A 97 -4.27 7.02 -16.83
C MET A 97 -3.50 5.71 -16.63
N PHE A 98 -4.16 4.53 -16.66
CA PHE A 98 -3.46 3.24 -16.63
C PHE A 98 -2.55 3.09 -17.85
N ALA A 99 -3.07 3.36 -19.05
CA ALA A 99 -2.30 3.27 -20.28
C ALA A 99 -1.08 4.20 -20.26
N LEU A 100 -1.27 5.47 -19.90
CA LEU A 100 -0.18 6.46 -19.80
C LEU A 100 0.84 6.05 -18.73
N GLY A 101 0.40 5.56 -17.56
CA GLY A 101 1.29 5.11 -16.50
C GLY A 101 2.17 3.93 -16.93
N ILE A 102 1.61 2.98 -17.70
CA ILE A 102 2.38 1.87 -18.27
C ILE A 102 3.33 2.34 -19.36
N LEU A 103 2.90 3.25 -20.24
CA LEU A 103 3.74 3.80 -21.31
C LEU A 103 4.95 4.57 -20.75
N LEU A 104 4.78 5.30 -19.67
CA LEU A 104 5.86 6.08 -19.03
C LEU A 104 7.02 5.21 -18.53
N VAL A 105 6.81 3.96 -18.22
CA VAL A 105 7.86 3.08 -17.69
C VAL A 105 8.58 2.25 -18.77
N ILE A 106 8.12 2.30 -20.03
CA ILE A 106 8.79 1.61 -21.15
C ILE A 106 10.27 2.01 -21.27
N PRO A 107 10.65 3.32 -21.16
CA PRO A 107 12.05 3.72 -21.25
C PRO A 107 12.91 3.27 -20.04
N ILE A 108 12.29 2.78 -18.98
CA ILE A 108 13.02 2.31 -17.79
C ILE A 108 13.57 0.90 -18.05
N ASN A 109 12.70 -0.10 -18.08
CA ASN A 109 12.97 -1.48 -18.46
C ASN A 109 11.64 -2.26 -18.58
N TRP A 110 11.71 -3.46 -19.15
CA TRP A 110 10.53 -4.31 -19.36
C TRP A 110 9.93 -4.86 -18.04
N GLU A 111 10.75 -5.03 -16.99
CA GLU A 111 10.30 -5.49 -15.68
C GLU A 111 9.41 -4.41 -15.01
N CYS A 112 9.75 -3.13 -15.18
CA CYS A 112 8.91 -2.03 -14.75
C CYS A 112 7.57 -2.00 -15.50
N VAL A 113 7.54 -2.36 -16.76
CA VAL A 113 6.29 -2.48 -17.54
C VAL A 113 5.42 -3.60 -16.97
N ILE A 114 6.00 -4.76 -16.68
CA ILE A 114 5.26 -5.88 -16.09
C ILE A 114 4.67 -5.50 -14.73
N ILE A 115 5.46 -4.94 -13.82
CA ILE A 115 4.95 -4.59 -12.49
C ILE A 115 3.86 -3.50 -12.56
N ALA A 116 4.00 -2.52 -13.45
CA ALA A 116 2.99 -1.50 -13.71
C ALA A 116 1.68 -2.10 -14.23
N ALA A 117 1.76 -3.04 -15.18
CA ALA A 117 0.60 -3.74 -15.73
C ALA A 117 -0.07 -4.64 -14.68
N VAL A 118 0.72 -5.39 -13.89
CA VAL A 118 0.21 -6.25 -12.80
C VAL A 118 -0.46 -5.40 -11.71
N ASN A 119 0.14 -4.29 -11.30
CA ASN A 119 -0.47 -3.38 -10.32
C ASN A 119 -1.77 -2.78 -10.83
N SER A 120 -1.82 -2.36 -12.10
CA SER A 120 -3.04 -1.87 -12.75
C SER A 120 -4.14 -2.92 -12.75
N PHE A 121 -3.81 -4.16 -13.13
CA PHE A 121 -4.74 -5.28 -13.11
C PHE A 121 -5.26 -5.56 -11.69
N ILE A 122 -4.37 -5.60 -10.68
CA ILE A 122 -4.76 -5.85 -9.30
C ILE A 122 -5.63 -4.71 -8.75
N LEU A 123 -5.37 -3.45 -9.08
CA LEU A 123 -6.21 -2.32 -8.69
C LEU A 123 -7.63 -2.45 -9.27
N VAL A 124 -7.77 -2.82 -10.54
CA VAL A 124 -9.07 -3.08 -11.17
C VAL A 124 -9.76 -4.29 -10.53
N ALA A 125 -9.04 -5.40 -10.36
CA ALA A 125 -9.58 -6.60 -9.72
C ALA A 125 -10.00 -6.34 -8.27
N TYR A 126 -9.21 -5.56 -7.53
CA TYR A 126 -9.54 -5.13 -6.17
C TYR A 126 -10.82 -4.30 -6.14
N ALA A 127 -10.92 -3.27 -6.97
CA ALA A 127 -12.08 -2.41 -7.06
C ALA A 127 -13.35 -3.18 -7.46
N ALA A 128 -13.23 -4.09 -8.43
CA ALA A 128 -14.36 -4.86 -8.95
C ALA A 128 -14.83 -5.97 -8.00
N ARG A 129 -13.89 -6.68 -7.34
CA ARG A 129 -14.21 -7.96 -6.70
C ARG A 129 -13.44 -8.28 -5.40
N LEU A 130 -12.09 -8.11 -5.38
CA LEU A 130 -11.26 -8.66 -4.29
C LEU A 130 -11.56 -8.01 -2.95
N LYS A 131 -11.89 -6.72 -2.88
CA LYS A 131 -12.26 -6.02 -1.64
C LYS A 131 -13.48 -6.61 -0.93
N ARG A 132 -14.27 -7.45 -1.63
CA ARG A 132 -15.46 -8.13 -1.07
C ARG A 132 -15.18 -9.59 -0.69
N ILE A 133 -13.95 -10.08 -0.92
CA ILE A 133 -13.57 -11.49 -0.76
C ILE A 133 -12.51 -11.62 0.35
N GLY A 134 -12.90 -11.38 1.60
CA GLY A 134 -12.11 -11.68 2.79
C GLY A 134 -10.60 -11.42 2.62
N ILE A 135 -9.79 -12.45 2.86
CA ILE A 135 -8.32 -12.35 2.83
C ILE A 135 -7.75 -11.94 1.45
N ALA A 136 -8.44 -12.19 0.35
CA ALA A 136 -7.94 -11.85 -0.97
C ALA A 136 -7.77 -10.34 -1.14
N GLY A 137 -8.69 -9.54 -0.57
CA GLY A 137 -8.58 -8.08 -0.52
C GLY A 137 -7.36 -7.63 0.29
N ASN A 138 -7.15 -8.21 1.47
CA ASN A 138 -6.04 -7.86 2.36
C ASN A 138 -4.68 -8.21 1.74
N ILE A 139 -4.57 -9.38 1.08
CA ILE A 139 -3.37 -9.77 0.34
C ILE A 139 -3.11 -8.82 -0.83
N ALA A 140 -4.16 -8.43 -1.58
CA ALA A 140 -4.00 -7.49 -2.69
C ALA A 140 -3.48 -6.13 -2.22
N ILE A 141 -3.98 -5.60 -1.10
CA ILE A 141 -3.46 -4.34 -0.52
C ILE A 141 -2.02 -4.52 -0.04
N GLY A 142 -1.72 -5.62 0.68
CA GLY A 142 -0.34 -5.93 1.11
C GLY A 142 0.62 -6.01 -0.08
N TYR A 143 0.23 -6.71 -1.15
CA TYR A 143 1.00 -6.77 -2.39
C TYR A 143 1.22 -5.37 -2.99
N LEU A 144 0.17 -4.55 -3.14
CA LEU A 144 0.29 -3.21 -3.72
C LEU A 144 1.24 -2.31 -2.91
N VAL A 145 1.20 -2.38 -1.59
CA VAL A 145 2.14 -1.63 -0.72
C VAL A 145 3.57 -2.16 -0.87
N GLY A 146 3.77 -3.48 -0.84
CA GLY A 146 5.09 -4.09 -1.04
C GLY A 146 5.64 -3.83 -2.44
N SER A 147 4.79 -3.84 -3.46
CA SER A 147 5.18 -3.61 -4.86
C SER A 147 5.81 -2.25 -5.12
N ALA A 148 5.57 -1.24 -4.27
CA ALA A 148 6.24 0.04 -4.37
C ALA A 148 7.77 -0.09 -4.18
N PHE A 149 8.21 -0.95 -3.25
CA PHE A 149 9.64 -1.26 -3.06
C PHE A 149 10.20 -2.08 -4.22
N ILE A 150 9.46 -3.10 -4.70
CA ILE A 150 9.86 -3.87 -5.89
C ILE A 150 10.05 -2.94 -7.09
N PHE A 151 9.08 -2.04 -7.31
CA PHE A 151 9.14 -1.08 -8.41
C PHE A 151 10.37 -0.16 -8.27
N GLY A 152 10.61 0.40 -7.08
CA GLY A 152 11.82 1.18 -6.80
C GLY A 152 13.10 0.41 -7.08
N GLY A 153 13.19 -0.86 -6.66
CA GLY A 153 14.33 -1.73 -6.91
C GLY A 153 14.57 -2.03 -8.39
N LEU A 154 13.48 -2.25 -9.15
CA LEU A 154 13.56 -2.48 -10.61
C LEU A 154 14.01 -1.24 -11.37
N VAL A 155 13.62 -0.03 -10.92
CA VAL A 155 14.07 1.26 -11.50
C VAL A 155 15.59 1.35 -11.52
N ILE A 156 16.27 0.83 -10.48
CA ILE A 156 17.72 0.91 -10.32
C ILE A 156 18.45 -0.44 -10.47
N GLY A 157 17.71 -1.51 -10.80
CA GLY A 157 18.29 -2.84 -11.03
C GLY A 157 18.77 -3.56 -9.76
N LYS A 158 18.17 -3.27 -8.59
CA LYS A 158 18.55 -3.81 -7.27
C LYS A 158 17.39 -4.53 -6.59
N LEU A 159 17.01 -5.69 -7.13
CA LEU A 159 15.83 -6.43 -6.71
C LEU A 159 15.98 -7.13 -5.35
N GLN A 160 17.20 -7.57 -4.98
CA GLN A 160 17.40 -8.33 -3.73
C GLN A 160 16.98 -7.52 -2.49
N VAL A 161 17.50 -6.30 -2.34
CA VAL A 161 17.14 -5.41 -1.23
C VAL A 161 15.64 -5.07 -1.30
N ALA A 162 15.16 -4.72 -2.49
CA ALA A 162 13.76 -4.40 -2.73
C ALA A 162 12.81 -5.52 -2.27
N SER A 163 13.14 -6.79 -2.53
CA SER A 163 12.31 -7.94 -2.16
C SER A 163 12.16 -8.09 -0.66
N ILE A 164 13.22 -7.85 0.09
CA ILE A 164 13.18 -7.94 1.56
C ILE A 164 12.26 -6.83 2.13
N LEU A 165 12.45 -5.57 1.69
CA LEU A 165 11.64 -4.46 2.15
C LEU A 165 10.18 -4.63 1.73
N ALA A 166 9.93 -5.10 0.51
CA ALA A 166 8.61 -5.40 -0.02
C ALA A 166 7.88 -6.46 0.80
N ALA A 167 8.56 -7.55 1.14
CA ALA A 167 7.97 -8.62 1.95
C ALA A 167 7.61 -8.13 3.36
N MET A 168 8.50 -7.36 4.01
CA MET A 168 8.22 -6.76 5.32
C MET A 168 7.00 -5.83 5.27
N ALA A 169 6.95 -4.92 4.28
CA ALA A 169 5.85 -3.99 4.11
C ALA A 169 4.53 -4.70 3.80
N ALA A 170 4.55 -5.72 2.94
CA ALA A 170 3.38 -6.51 2.59
C ALA A 170 2.82 -7.26 3.80
N LEU A 171 3.67 -7.97 4.55
CA LEU A 171 3.26 -8.73 5.74
C LEU A 171 2.66 -7.83 6.82
N ALA A 172 3.33 -6.71 7.14
CA ALA A 172 2.83 -5.73 8.11
C ALA A 172 1.46 -5.15 7.67
N THR A 173 1.32 -4.87 6.37
CA THR A 173 0.07 -4.34 5.80
C THR A 173 -1.05 -5.37 5.90
N VAL A 174 -0.83 -6.63 5.51
CA VAL A 174 -1.85 -7.68 5.61
C VAL A 174 -2.29 -7.86 7.07
N GLY A 175 -1.34 -7.91 8.01
CA GLY A 175 -1.65 -7.99 9.44
C GLY A 175 -2.53 -6.84 9.91
N ARG A 176 -2.19 -5.61 9.53
CA ARG A 176 -2.99 -4.42 9.86
C ARG A 176 -4.38 -4.45 9.21
N GLU A 177 -4.50 -4.84 7.93
CA GLU A 177 -5.81 -4.90 7.25
C GLU A 177 -6.73 -5.92 7.93
N LEU A 178 -6.22 -7.07 8.36
CA LEU A 178 -6.99 -8.05 9.14
C LEU A 178 -7.49 -7.49 10.49
N ILE A 179 -6.70 -6.64 11.18
CA ILE A 179 -7.14 -5.94 12.39
C ILE A 179 -8.23 -4.93 12.04
N LYS A 180 -8.07 -4.21 10.92
CA LYS A 180 -9.04 -3.24 10.46
C LYS A 180 -10.37 -3.88 10.07
N ASP A 181 -10.37 -5.08 9.50
CA ASP A 181 -11.59 -5.85 9.25
C ASP A 181 -12.39 -6.11 10.54
N ILE A 182 -11.72 -6.30 11.69
CA ILE A 182 -12.39 -6.42 12.99
C ILE A 182 -13.01 -5.09 13.42
N GLU A 183 -12.31 -3.97 13.21
CA GLU A 183 -12.81 -2.63 13.49
C GLU A 183 -14.07 -2.31 12.67
N ASP A 184 -14.07 -2.68 11.38
CA ASP A 184 -15.07 -2.30 10.38
C ASP A 184 -16.23 -3.29 10.24
N MET A 185 -16.28 -4.39 11.00
CA MET A 185 -17.25 -5.48 10.89
C MET A 185 -18.72 -5.05 10.73
N LYS A 186 -19.15 -4.03 11.48
CA LYS A 186 -20.55 -3.55 11.39
C LYS A 186 -20.86 -2.95 10.01
N GLY A 187 -19.92 -2.18 9.47
CA GLY A 187 -20.05 -1.59 8.14
C GLY A 187 -19.96 -2.64 7.03
N ASP A 188 -19.04 -3.59 7.16
CA ASP A 188 -18.85 -4.68 6.20
C ASP A 188 -20.09 -5.58 6.12
N HIS A 189 -20.66 -5.93 7.26
CA HIS A 189 -21.90 -6.72 7.31
C HIS A 189 -23.06 -6.00 6.62
N ALA A 190 -23.24 -4.69 6.88
CA ALA A 190 -24.27 -3.88 6.23
C ALA A 190 -24.11 -3.80 4.71
N ASN A 191 -22.86 -3.81 4.22
CA ASN A 191 -22.52 -3.78 2.80
C ASN A 191 -22.36 -5.17 2.14
N LYS A 192 -22.71 -6.24 2.85
CA LYS A 192 -22.59 -7.64 2.37
C LYS A 192 -21.15 -8.01 1.95
N ILE A 193 -20.15 -7.41 2.59
CA ILE A 193 -18.74 -7.74 2.40
C ILE A 193 -18.41 -8.94 3.29
N VAL A 194 -17.75 -9.95 2.73
CA VAL A 194 -17.40 -11.17 3.46
C VAL A 194 -15.94 -11.09 3.91
N THR A 195 -15.72 -10.58 5.13
CA THR A 195 -14.37 -10.50 5.73
C THR A 195 -14.07 -11.72 6.60
N ILE A 196 -12.80 -11.92 6.96
CA ILE A 196 -12.36 -13.02 7.83
C ILE A 196 -13.09 -13.02 9.19
N PRO A 197 -13.18 -11.87 9.91
CA PRO A 197 -13.89 -11.86 11.19
C PRO A 197 -15.39 -12.16 11.06
N LEU A 198 -16.03 -11.76 9.97
CA LEU A 198 -17.45 -12.08 9.74
C LEU A 198 -17.67 -13.57 9.42
N ARG A 199 -16.73 -14.22 8.72
CA ARG A 199 -16.87 -15.59 8.28
C ARG A 199 -16.37 -16.61 9.33
N TYR A 200 -15.28 -16.29 10.03
CA TYR A 200 -14.58 -17.26 10.89
C TYR A 200 -14.48 -16.80 12.36
N GLY A 201 -14.99 -15.61 12.68
CA GLY A 201 -14.96 -15.01 14.00
C GLY A 201 -13.72 -14.14 14.26
N THR A 202 -13.87 -13.18 15.18
CA THR A 202 -12.86 -12.17 15.51
C THR A 202 -11.59 -12.78 16.08
N ARG A 203 -11.67 -13.84 16.89
CA ARG A 203 -10.48 -14.51 17.47
C ARG A 203 -9.57 -15.11 16.41
N LYS A 204 -10.14 -15.77 15.37
CA LYS A 204 -9.35 -16.33 14.27
C LYS A 204 -8.75 -15.24 13.41
N ALA A 205 -9.47 -14.14 13.18
CA ALA A 205 -8.95 -12.97 12.47
C ALA A 205 -7.78 -12.33 13.23
N ALA A 206 -7.90 -12.14 14.54
CA ALA A 206 -6.85 -11.61 15.40
C ALA A 206 -5.60 -12.53 15.42
N ALA A 207 -5.80 -13.84 15.53
CA ALA A 207 -4.69 -14.79 15.46
C ALA A 207 -3.97 -14.75 14.11
N LEU A 208 -4.72 -14.71 13.00
CA LEU A 208 -4.15 -14.61 11.66
C LEU A 208 -3.40 -13.27 11.46
N ALA A 209 -3.96 -12.15 11.92
CA ALA A 209 -3.29 -10.85 11.90
C ALA A 209 -1.96 -10.90 12.66
N THR A 210 -1.95 -11.52 13.85
CA THR A 210 -0.74 -11.68 14.65
C THR A 210 0.31 -12.54 13.96
N VAL A 211 -0.07 -13.59 13.21
CA VAL A 211 0.88 -14.39 12.42
C VAL A 211 1.58 -13.52 11.36
N PHE A 212 0.83 -12.69 10.62
CA PHE A 212 1.43 -11.80 9.62
C PHE A 212 2.34 -10.74 10.26
N ILE A 213 1.92 -10.14 11.38
CA ILE A 213 2.73 -9.18 12.14
C ILE A 213 4.00 -9.86 12.66
N ALA A 214 3.89 -11.06 13.23
CA ALA A 214 5.05 -11.80 13.72
C ALA A 214 6.03 -12.15 12.60
N ALA A 215 5.53 -12.54 11.42
CA ALA A 215 6.38 -12.78 10.26
C ALA A 215 7.14 -11.51 9.84
N ALA A 216 6.49 -10.33 9.84
CA ALA A 216 7.15 -9.05 9.58
C ALA A 216 8.23 -8.74 10.64
N ILE A 217 7.94 -8.98 11.92
CA ILE A 217 8.88 -8.81 13.03
C ILE A 217 10.10 -9.73 12.87
N VAL A 218 9.89 -11.01 12.53
CA VAL A 218 10.98 -11.99 12.31
C VAL A 218 11.86 -11.59 11.14
N MET A 219 11.31 -10.96 10.12
CA MET A 219 12.09 -10.43 8.99
C MET A 219 12.84 -9.13 9.31
N ALA A 220 12.44 -8.38 10.34
CA ALA A 220 13.01 -7.06 10.61
C ALA A 220 14.54 -7.07 10.88
N PRO A 221 15.18 -8.06 11.51
CA PRO A 221 16.63 -8.13 11.64
C PRO A 221 17.38 -8.47 10.33
N LEU A 222 16.68 -9.00 9.32
CA LEU A 222 17.30 -9.54 8.11
C LEU A 222 18.18 -8.52 7.34
N PRO A 223 17.75 -7.24 7.15
CA PRO A 223 18.59 -6.23 6.51
C PRO A 223 19.93 -5.99 7.26
N ARG A 224 19.93 -6.12 8.58
CA ARG A 224 21.15 -5.99 9.40
C ARG A 224 22.02 -7.24 9.32
N ILE A 225 21.43 -8.43 9.37
CA ILE A 225 22.14 -9.72 9.26
C ILE A 225 22.84 -9.85 7.90
N LEU A 226 22.20 -9.37 6.85
CA LEU A 226 22.76 -9.37 5.48
C LEU A 226 23.70 -8.20 5.20
N ASN A 227 24.03 -7.37 6.21
CA ASN A 227 24.87 -6.18 6.08
C ASN A 227 24.37 -5.18 5.03
N ILE A 228 23.06 -5.12 4.79
CA ILE A 228 22.41 -4.12 3.92
C ILE A 228 22.38 -2.78 4.66
N PHE A 229 22.04 -2.80 5.95
CA PHE A 229 21.95 -1.62 6.81
C PHE A 229 22.88 -1.70 8.01
N GLY A 230 23.40 -0.53 8.42
CA GLY A 230 24.26 -0.38 9.60
C GLY A 230 23.52 -0.60 10.95
N PRO A 231 24.24 -0.49 12.09
CA PRO A 231 23.66 -0.72 13.42
C PRO A 231 22.50 0.23 13.77
N VAL A 232 22.52 1.46 13.26
CA VAL A 232 21.52 2.51 13.53
C VAL A 232 20.13 2.07 13.09
N TYR A 233 20.04 1.31 11.99
CA TYR A 233 18.80 0.68 11.54
C TYR A 233 18.10 -0.07 12.67
N MET A 234 18.84 -0.94 13.39
CA MET A 234 18.26 -1.79 14.43
C MET A 234 17.74 -0.99 15.63
N TRP A 235 18.37 0.12 15.98
CA TRP A 235 17.89 0.95 17.08
C TRP A 235 16.48 1.50 16.79
N VAL A 236 16.29 2.03 15.57
CA VAL A 236 14.97 2.56 15.17
C VAL A 236 13.97 1.43 14.90
N ALA A 237 14.40 0.35 14.22
CA ALA A 237 13.56 -0.80 13.95
C ALA A 237 13.04 -1.49 15.22
N THR A 238 13.84 -1.52 16.31
CA THR A 238 13.41 -2.07 17.60
C THR A 238 12.20 -1.32 18.15
N VAL A 239 12.13 0.00 18.00
CA VAL A 239 10.95 0.78 18.42
C VAL A 239 9.71 0.33 17.64
N SER A 240 9.84 0.15 16.31
CA SER A 240 8.76 -0.37 15.46
C SER A 240 8.33 -1.77 15.90
N ILE A 241 9.28 -2.67 16.18
CA ILE A 241 9.03 -4.03 16.64
C ILE A 241 8.24 -4.03 17.96
N VAL A 242 8.65 -3.22 18.93
CA VAL A 242 7.95 -3.12 20.24
C VAL A 242 6.50 -2.67 20.04
N ILE A 243 6.26 -1.70 19.17
CA ILE A 243 4.90 -1.21 18.90
C ILE A 243 4.07 -2.29 18.17
N PHE A 244 4.65 -3.06 17.24
CA PHE A 244 3.97 -4.19 16.61
C PHE A 244 3.61 -5.28 17.61
N ILE A 245 4.51 -5.61 18.55
CA ILE A 245 4.23 -6.57 19.63
C ILE A 245 3.08 -6.07 20.50
N ALA A 246 3.08 -4.79 20.87
CA ALA A 246 1.99 -4.19 21.64
C ALA A 246 0.66 -4.24 20.87
N ALA A 247 0.65 -3.94 19.58
CA ALA A 247 -0.54 -4.03 18.73
C ALA A 247 -1.08 -5.46 18.66
N ALA A 248 -0.19 -6.45 18.48
CA ALA A 248 -0.56 -7.87 18.47
C ALA A 248 -1.12 -8.32 19.84
N ALA A 249 -0.50 -7.92 20.94
CA ALA A 249 -0.99 -8.22 22.28
C ALA A 249 -2.36 -7.60 22.56
N LEU A 250 -2.58 -6.35 22.14
CA LEU A 250 -3.88 -5.68 22.27
C LEU A 250 -5.00 -6.46 21.55
N ILE A 251 -4.78 -6.82 20.27
CA ILE A 251 -5.82 -7.47 19.49
C ILE A 251 -6.07 -8.93 19.90
N LEU A 252 -5.06 -9.62 20.45
CA LEU A 252 -5.24 -10.95 21.04
C LEU A 252 -6.01 -10.89 22.37
N GLY A 253 -5.80 -9.84 23.16
CA GLY A 253 -6.48 -9.65 24.46
C GLY A 253 -7.96 -9.33 24.32
N ALA A 254 -8.35 -8.45 23.38
CA ALA A 254 -9.74 -8.08 23.13
C ALA A 254 -9.98 -7.75 21.66
N GLN A 255 -11.12 -8.17 21.11
CA GLN A 255 -11.46 -8.00 19.69
C GLN A 255 -12.70 -7.08 19.51
N ASP A 256 -12.93 -6.15 20.42
CA ASP A 256 -13.94 -5.11 20.26
C ASP A 256 -13.45 -4.00 19.30
N LYS A 257 -14.41 -3.19 18.81
CA LYS A 257 -14.12 -2.11 17.84
C LYS A 257 -13.07 -1.12 18.35
N ALA A 258 -13.13 -0.73 19.63
CA ALA A 258 -12.24 0.29 20.18
C ALA A 258 -10.80 -0.25 20.30
N THR A 259 -10.65 -1.51 20.72
CA THR A 259 -9.34 -2.18 20.78
C THR A 259 -8.78 -2.40 19.39
N ALA A 260 -9.57 -2.82 18.42
CA ALA A 260 -9.16 -2.99 17.03
C ALA A 260 -8.67 -1.65 16.42
N ALA A 261 -9.38 -0.55 16.68
CA ALA A 261 -8.99 0.78 16.22
C ALA A 261 -7.62 1.21 16.81
N LYS A 262 -7.40 0.98 18.12
CA LYS A 262 -6.11 1.26 18.76
C LYS A 262 -4.98 0.40 18.18
N ALA A 263 -5.21 -0.89 18.01
CA ALA A 263 -4.22 -1.81 17.44
C ALA A 263 -3.91 -1.46 15.96
N SER A 264 -4.92 -1.12 15.16
CA SER A 264 -4.77 -0.65 13.77
C SER A 264 -3.94 0.65 13.69
N LEU A 265 -4.19 1.60 14.61
CA LEU A 265 -3.40 2.82 14.70
C LEU A 265 -1.95 2.54 15.13
N ALA A 266 -1.74 1.67 16.10
CA ALA A 266 -0.42 1.26 16.53
C ALA A 266 0.38 0.62 15.37
N CYS A 267 -0.25 -0.25 14.58
CA CYS A 267 0.37 -0.80 13.37
C CYS A 267 0.77 0.30 12.36
N LYS A 268 -0.06 1.33 12.14
CA LYS A 268 0.30 2.47 11.26
C LYS A 268 1.53 3.21 11.77
N VAL A 269 1.58 3.49 13.08
CA VAL A 269 2.73 4.15 13.71
C VAL A 269 3.99 3.28 13.56
N ALA A 270 3.88 1.98 13.85
CA ALA A 270 4.98 1.03 13.70
C ALA A 270 5.50 0.98 12.25
N MET A 271 4.61 0.94 11.26
CA MET A 271 4.99 0.97 9.83
C MET A 271 5.70 2.28 9.47
N GLY A 272 5.24 3.42 9.97
CA GLY A 272 5.88 4.72 9.77
C GLY A 272 7.29 4.77 10.38
N ILE A 273 7.46 4.25 11.60
CA ILE A 273 8.77 4.15 12.24
C ILE A 273 9.67 3.14 11.51
N GLY A 274 9.12 2.04 11.01
CA GLY A 274 9.86 1.09 10.17
C GLY A 274 10.40 1.72 8.88
N LEU A 275 9.58 2.55 8.20
CA LEU A 275 10.03 3.32 7.04
C LEU A 275 11.13 4.34 7.43
N LEU A 276 10.98 5.00 8.57
CA LEU A 276 12.00 5.90 9.10
C LEU A 276 13.30 5.15 9.41
N ALA A 277 13.23 3.91 9.93
CA ALA A 277 14.41 3.08 10.17
C ALA A 277 15.19 2.82 8.88
N PHE A 278 14.49 2.53 7.78
CA PHE A 278 15.13 2.37 6.48
C PHE A 278 15.80 3.67 6.01
N LEU A 279 15.11 4.83 6.14
CA LEU A 279 15.66 6.12 5.73
C LEU A 279 16.88 6.52 6.55
N VAL A 280 16.84 6.39 7.87
CA VAL A 280 17.97 6.74 8.74
C VAL A 280 19.17 5.83 8.46
N ALA A 281 18.92 4.56 8.14
CA ALA A 281 19.97 3.60 7.81
C ALA A 281 20.75 3.92 6.53
N THR A 282 20.20 4.76 5.64
CA THR A 282 20.87 5.16 4.39
C THR A 282 21.75 6.40 4.54
N VAL A 283 21.59 7.16 5.63
CA VAL A 283 22.34 8.41 5.88
C VAL A 283 23.27 8.32 7.08
N ALA A 284 23.25 7.20 7.81
CA ALA A 284 24.10 6.89 8.96
C ALA A 284 25.18 5.88 8.62
#